data_bbcb30490f7b08ec7356564afe06130f
#
_entry.id   bbcb30490f7b08ec7356564afe06130f
#
_cell.length_a   1.000
_cell.length_b   1.000
_cell.length_c   1.000
_cell.angle_alpha   90.00
_cell.angle_beta   90.00
_cell.angle_gamma   90.00
#
_symmetry.space_group_name_H-M   'P 1'
#
loop_
_entity.id
_entity.type
_entity.pdbx_description
1 polymer ?
#
loop_
_entity_poly.entity_id
_entity_poly.type
_entity_poly.pdbx_seq_one_letter_code
_entity_poly.pdbx_strand_id
1 'polypeptide(L)'
;MSILLNDDTRVIVQGITGKIGSVQTKWMLQYGTKIVGGVTPGKGGQVVEGLPVFNYVEDAVKKTGANASVFFVPAAFVLDAFFETIDAGIDFIVIVPEHIPVHDVMKMRDYADEKDRKSTRLNSSH
;
A
#
# COMPACT_ATOMS: atom_id res chain seq x y z
N MET A 1 9.54 0.33 11.64
CA MET A 1 8.12 0.05 11.36
C MET A 1 7.89 -1.44 11.48
N SER A 2 6.90 -1.82 12.23
CA SER A 2 6.54 -3.23 12.28
C SER A 2 5.13 -3.42 11.74
N ILE A 3 4.97 -4.46 10.95
CA ILE A 3 3.69 -4.85 10.37
C ILE A 3 3.38 -6.23 10.92
N LEU A 4 2.22 -6.38 11.55
CA LEU A 4 1.80 -7.68 12.04
C LEU A 4 1.38 -8.53 10.85
N LEU A 5 2.21 -9.52 10.56
CA LEU A 5 2.00 -10.38 9.40
C LEU A 5 1.74 -11.80 9.87
N ASN A 6 0.90 -12.49 9.12
CA ASN A 6 0.77 -13.93 9.24
C ASN A 6 1.24 -14.55 7.93
N ASP A 7 1.21 -15.87 7.85
CA ASP A 7 1.72 -16.58 6.67
C ASP A 7 0.92 -16.29 5.41
N ASP A 8 -0.30 -15.78 5.56
CA ASP A 8 -1.18 -15.49 4.43
C ASP A 8 -1.11 -14.04 3.97
N THR A 9 -0.35 -13.18 4.66
CA THR A 9 -0.26 -11.78 4.30
C THR A 9 0.65 -11.60 3.10
N ARG A 10 0.13 -10.96 2.05
CA ARG A 10 0.87 -10.64 0.83
C ARG A 10 0.76 -9.15 0.61
N VAL A 11 1.91 -8.48 0.63
CA VAL A 11 2.00 -7.02 0.67
C VAL A 11 2.37 -6.46 -0.69
N ILE A 12 1.68 -5.42 -1.12
CA ILE A 12 2.14 -4.57 -2.22
C ILE A 12 2.58 -3.22 -1.64
N VAL A 13 3.59 -2.63 -2.29
CA VAL A 13 4.13 -1.34 -1.88
C VAL A 13 3.69 -0.29 -2.89
N GLN A 14 2.92 0.69 -2.46
CA GLN A 14 2.54 1.80 -3.33
C GLN A 14 3.58 2.89 -3.24
N GLY A 15 4.02 3.39 -4.39
CA GLY A 15 5.15 4.30 -4.45
C GLY A 15 6.49 3.57 -4.43
N ILE A 16 6.51 2.31 -4.86
CA ILE A 16 7.71 1.45 -4.78
C ILE A 16 8.89 2.00 -5.60
N THR A 17 8.62 2.73 -6.68
CA THR A 17 9.69 3.28 -7.52
C THR A 17 10.28 4.57 -6.95
N GLY A 18 9.66 5.13 -5.93
CA GLY A 18 10.17 6.34 -5.28
C GLY A 18 11.43 6.05 -4.48
N LYS A 19 12.14 7.11 -4.15
CA LYS A 19 13.39 7.00 -3.42
C LYS A 19 13.21 6.33 -2.05
N ILE A 20 12.20 6.78 -1.32
CA ILE A 20 11.91 6.21 0.01
C ILE A 20 11.29 4.83 -0.13
N GLY A 21 10.34 4.68 -1.05
CA GLY A 21 9.64 3.41 -1.26
C GLY A 21 10.58 2.28 -1.63
N SER A 22 11.54 2.53 -2.53
CA SER A 22 12.48 1.49 -2.94
C SER A 22 13.42 1.08 -1.80
N VAL A 23 13.91 2.04 -1.02
CA VAL A 23 14.78 1.75 0.12
C VAL A 23 14.02 0.98 1.20
N GLN A 24 12.82 1.41 1.53
CA GLN A 24 12.01 0.74 2.54
C GLN A 24 11.60 -0.66 2.11
N THR A 25 11.34 -0.85 0.82
CA THR A 25 11.06 -2.18 0.27
C THR A 25 12.23 -3.13 0.51
N LYS A 26 13.44 -2.67 0.25
CA LYS A 26 14.64 -3.46 0.49
C LYS A 26 14.75 -3.86 1.97
N TRP A 27 14.54 -2.92 2.88
CA TRP A 27 14.58 -3.20 4.31
C TRP A 27 13.51 -4.21 4.72
N MET A 28 12.28 -4.04 4.24
CA MET A 28 11.20 -4.96 4.59
C MET A 28 11.47 -6.38 4.09
N LEU A 29 12.03 -6.51 2.89
CA LEU A 29 12.41 -7.83 2.36
C LEU A 29 13.48 -8.49 3.23
N GLN A 30 14.43 -7.71 3.71
CA GLN A 30 15.48 -8.22 4.60
C GLN A 30 14.91 -8.70 5.94
N TYR A 31 13.82 -8.10 6.41
CA TYR A 31 13.15 -8.53 7.63
C TYR A 31 12.17 -9.69 7.42
N GLY A 32 12.07 -10.19 6.19
CA GLY A 32 11.21 -11.32 5.92
C GLY A 32 9.76 -10.96 5.58
N THR A 33 9.47 -9.69 5.35
CA THR A 33 8.13 -9.28 4.92
C THR A 33 7.86 -9.84 3.52
N LYS A 34 6.72 -10.47 3.35
CA LYS A 34 6.35 -11.06 2.07
C LYS A 34 5.75 -9.98 1.17
N ILE A 35 6.61 -9.33 0.39
CA ILE A 35 6.19 -8.33 -0.58
C ILE A 35 6.10 -9.02 -1.94
N VAL A 36 4.94 -8.89 -2.59
CA VAL A 36 4.68 -9.59 -3.84
C VAL A 36 4.71 -8.68 -5.06
N GLY A 37 4.75 -7.39 -4.86
CA GLY A 37 4.83 -6.43 -5.95
C GLY A 37 4.68 -5.01 -5.47
N GLY A 38 4.59 -4.08 -6.40
CA GLY A 38 4.39 -2.68 -6.09
C GLY A 38 3.50 -1.99 -7.12
N VAL A 39 3.06 -0.80 -6.77
CA VAL A 39 2.22 0.02 -7.65
C VAL A 39 2.78 1.43 -7.71
N THR A 40 3.05 1.88 -8.92
CA THR A 40 3.36 3.29 -9.21
C THR A 40 2.74 3.60 -10.56
N PRO A 41 1.72 4.47 -10.62
CA PRO A 41 1.09 4.81 -11.89
C PRO A 41 2.12 5.32 -12.91
N GLY A 42 2.05 4.80 -14.12
CA GLY A 42 2.98 5.15 -15.19
C GLY A 42 4.28 4.37 -15.19
N LYS A 43 4.53 3.53 -14.20
CA LYS A 43 5.76 2.74 -14.09
C LYS A 43 5.53 1.25 -14.22
N GLY A 44 4.33 0.85 -14.64
CA GLY A 44 4.02 -0.56 -14.84
C GLY A 44 4.98 -1.22 -15.81
N GLY A 45 5.36 -2.45 -15.51
CA GLY A 45 6.33 -3.20 -16.31
C GLY A 45 7.75 -3.08 -15.82
N GLN A 46 8.04 -2.15 -14.90
CA GLN A 46 9.35 -2.07 -14.28
C GLN A 46 9.50 -3.12 -13.18
N VAL A 47 10.72 -3.30 -12.72
CA VAL A 47 11.04 -4.22 -11.63
C VAL A 47 11.85 -3.47 -10.58
N VAL A 48 11.45 -3.58 -9.33
CA VAL A 48 12.15 -2.98 -8.20
C VAL A 48 12.45 -4.08 -7.20
N GLU A 49 13.71 -4.27 -6.84
CA GLU A 49 14.17 -5.32 -5.91
C GLU A 49 13.63 -6.71 -6.30
N GLY A 50 13.55 -6.98 -7.59
CA GLY A 50 13.02 -8.25 -8.09
C GLY A 50 11.50 -8.36 -8.11
N LEU A 51 10.79 -7.30 -7.76
CA LEU A 51 9.34 -7.31 -7.66
C LEU A 51 8.71 -6.59 -8.85
N PRO A 52 7.60 -7.11 -9.39
CA PRO A 52 6.92 -6.44 -10.51
C PRO A 52 6.21 -5.17 -10.05
N VAL A 53 6.20 -4.17 -10.92
CA VAL A 53 5.51 -2.91 -10.68
C VAL A 53 4.30 -2.82 -11.59
N PHE A 54 3.17 -2.41 -11.03
CA PHE A 54 1.90 -2.28 -11.75
C PHE A 54 1.47 -0.81 -11.77
N ASN A 55 0.64 -0.47 -12.75
CA ASN A 55 0.08 0.87 -12.85
C ASN A 55 -1.12 1.07 -11.91
N TYR A 56 -1.84 0.00 -11.59
CA TYR A 56 -3.06 0.06 -10.81
C TYR A 56 -3.07 -0.98 -9.72
N VAL A 57 -3.69 -0.65 -8.59
CA VAL A 57 -3.81 -1.58 -7.46
C VAL A 57 -4.60 -2.82 -7.85
N GLU A 58 -5.68 -2.64 -8.62
CA GLU A 58 -6.49 -3.77 -9.06
C GLU A 58 -5.67 -4.80 -9.83
N ASP A 59 -4.82 -4.34 -10.74
CA ASP A 59 -3.96 -5.24 -11.51
C ASP A 59 -2.98 -5.98 -10.61
N ALA A 60 -2.39 -5.27 -9.65
CA ALA A 60 -1.48 -5.88 -8.70
C ALA A 60 -2.18 -6.97 -7.89
N VAL A 61 -3.39 -6.70 -7.41
CA VAL A 61 -4.15 -7.68 -6.63
C VAL A 61 -4.48 -8.90 -7.48
N LYS A 62 -4.92 -8.70 -8.72
CA LYS A 62 -5.26 -9.81 -9.61
C LYS A 62 -4.07 -10.69 -9.93
N LYS A 63 -2.90 -10.09 -10.12
CA LYS A 63 -1.70 -10.84 -10.52
C LYS A 63 -0.99 -11.50 -9.36
N THR A 64 -1.04 -10.90 -8.17
CA THR A 64 -0.24 -11.35 -7.04
C THR A 64 -1.06 -11.94 -5.89
N GLY A 65 -2.35 -11.67 -5.86
CA GLY A 65 -3.19 -12.06 -4.73
C GLY A 65 -2.93 -11.23 -3.48
N ALA A 66 -2.42 -10.02 -3.63
CA ALA A 66 -2.09 -9.18 -2.49
C ALA A 66 -3.33 -8.89 -1.63
N ASN A 67 -3.14 -8.88 -0.32
CA ASN A 67 -4.21 -8.58 0.65
C ASN A 67 -3.82 -7.48 1.63
N ALA A 68 -2.63 -6.91 1.48
CA ALA A 68 -2.15 -5.81 2.31
C ALA A 68 -1.40 -4.80 1.44
N SER A 69 -1.39 -3.55 1.85
CA SER A 69 -0.67 -2.50 1.13
C SER A 69 0.02 -1.56 2.10
N VAL A 70 1.23 -1.16 1.75
CA VAL A 70 2.00 -0.14 2.45
C VAL A 70 2.16 1.04 1.51
N PHE A 71 1.89 2.24 2.01
CA PHE A 71 1.91 3.46 1.22
C PHE A 71 3.19 4.26 1.47
N PHE A 72 3.99 4.45 0.44
CA PHE A 72 5.13 5.37 0.43
C PHE A 72 4.94 6.41 -0.67
N VAL A 73 3.75 6.98 -0.75
CA VAL A 73 3.42 7.99 -1.74
C VAL A 73 3.38 9.37 -1.09
N PRO A 74 3.61 10.45 -1.86
CA PRO A 74 3.48 11.79 -1.30
C PRO A 74 2.08 12.03 -0.73
N ALA A 75 2.01 12.82 0.34
CA ALA A 75 0.74 13.06 1.04
C ALA A 75 -0.38 13.52 0.11
N ALA A 76 -0.05 14.29 -0.92
CA ALA A 76 -1.05 14.78 -1.87
C ALA A 76 -1.74 13.66 -2.66
N PHE A 77 -1.14 12.46 -2.74
CA PHE A 77 -1.68 11.34 -3.50
C PHE A 77 -2.25 10.24 -2.62
N VAL A 78 -2.15 10.36 -1.31
CA VAL A 78 -2.57 9.30 -0.39
C VAL A 78 -4.06 9.03 -0.49
N LEU A 79 -4.87 10.07 -0.57
CA LEU A 79 -6.32 9.91 -0.58
C LEU A 79 -6.79 9.09 -1.78
N ASP A 80 -6.32 9.44 -2.97
CA ASP A 80 -6.69 8.71 -4.19
C ASP A 80 -6.19 7.27 -4.15
N ALA A 81 -4.97 7.07 -3.69
CA ALA A 81 -4.40 5.74 -3.57
C ALA A 81 -5.17 4.90 -2.55
N PHE A 82 -5.64 5.52 -1.48
CA PHE A 82 -6.43 4.84 -0.47
C PHE A 82 -7.76 4.35 -1.04
N PHE A 83 -8.46 5.21 -1.75
CA PHE A 83 -9.74 4.84 -2.36
C PHE A 83 -9.56 3.69 -3.34
N GLU A 84 -8.54 3.76 -4.18
CA GLU A 84 -8.24 2.70 -5.13
C GLU A 84 -7.94 1.38 -4.42
N THR A 85 -7.20 1.45 -3.32
CA THR A 85 -6.82 0.27 -2.54
C THR A 85 -8.03 -0.41 -1.90
N ILE A 86 -8.93 0.38 -1.33
CA ILE A 86 -10.16 -0.15 -0.74
C ILE A 86 -11.04 -0.78 -1.82
N ASP A 87 -11.16 -0.13 -2.97
CA ASP A 87 -11.98 -0.65 -4.07
C ASP A 87 -11.41 -1.95 -4.64
N ALA A 88 -10.11 -2.14 -4.55
CA ALA A 88 -9.46 -3.37 -5.01
C ALA A 88 -9.62 -4.54 -4.03
N GLY A 89 -10.19 -4.30 -2.85
CA GLY A 89 -10.48 -5.35 -1.89
C GLY A 89 -9.39 -5.60 -0.85
N ILE A 90 -8.44 -4.70 -0.72
CA ILE A 90 -7.37 -4.85 0.28
C ILE A 90 -7.89 -4.48 1.66
N ASP A 91 -7.65 -5.34 2.63
CA ASP A 91 -8.18 -5.21 3.98
C ASP A 91 -7.19 -4.58 4.98
N PHE A 92 -5.91 -4.68 4.72
CA PHE A 92 -4.89 -4.19 5.65
C PHE A 92 -4.07 -3.11 4.97
N ILE A 93 -4.08 -1.89 5.54
CA ILE A 93 -3.41 -0.74 4.94
C ILE A 93 -2.53 -0.08 5.99
N VAL A 94 -1.27 0.16 5.64
CA VAL A 94 -0.32 0.92 6.45
C VAL A 94 0.04 2.18 5.68
N ILE A 95 -0.17 3.34 6.28
CA ILE A 95 0.15 4.62 5.67
C ILE A 95 1.32 5.23 6.42
N VAL A 96 2.41 5.45 5.69
CA VAL A 96 3.66 5.96 6.28
C VAL A 96 3.86 7.47 6.08
N PRO A 97 3.31 8.09 5.03
CA PRO A 97 3.60 9.50 4.76
C PRO A 97 3.24 10.41 5.93
N GLU A 98 4.05 11.42 6.13
CA GLU A 98 3.81 12.44 7.15
C GLU A 98 2.86 13.50 6.62
N HIS A 99 2.25 14.25 7.55
CA HIS A 99 1.46 15.45 7.23
C HIS A 99 0.25 15.19 6.34
N ILE A 100 -0.43 14.06 6.56
CA ILE A 100 -1.72 13.83 5.91
C ILE A 100 -2.74 14.75 6.56
N PRO A 101 -3.45 15.59 5.78
CA PRO A 101 -4.46 16.47 6.36
C PRO A 101 -5.51 15.69 7.13
N VAL A 102 -5.91 16.21 8.29
CA VAL A 102 -6.94 15.57 9.14
C VAL A 102 -8.22 15.33 8.34
N HIS A 103 -8.60 16.30 7.51
CA HIS A 103 -9.77 16.19 6.67
C HIS A 103 -9.69 14.96 5.73
N ASP A 104 -8.51 14.69 5.16
CA ASP A 104 -8.31 13.53 4.30
C ASP A 104 -8.41 12.23 5.09
N VAL A 105 -7.87 12.22 6.30
CA VAL A 105 -7.98 11.04 7.18
C VAL A 105 -9.45 10.74 7.49
N MET A 106 -10.24 11.76 7.74
CA MET A 106 -11.68 11.59 7.99
C MET A 106 -12.39 11.02 6.78
N LYS A 107 -12.06 11.52 5.58
CA LYS A 107 -12.63 10.99 4.34
C LYS A 107 -12.27 9.53 4.12
N MET A 108 -11.04 9.16 4.40
CA MET A 108 -10.61 7.77 4.26
C MET A 108 -11.37 6.86 5.21
N ARG A 109 -11.56 7.29 6.45
CA ARG A 109 -12.30 6.51 7.44
C ARG A 109 -13.75 6.31 7.01
N ASP A 110 -14.40 7.39 6.58
CA ASP A 110 -15.80 7.33 6.15
C ASP A 110 -15.95 6.40 4.95
N TYR A 111 -15.04 6.47 4.00
CA TYR A 111 -15.08 5.62 2.82
C TYR A 111 -14.92 4.14 3.19
N ALA A 112 -13.99 3.84 4.08
CA ALA A 112 -13.76 2.48 4.54
C ALA A 112 -14.99 1.93 5.26
N ASP A 113 -15.62 2.73 6.12
CA ASP A 113 -16.84 2.35 6.83
C ASP A 113 -17.98 2.09 5.86
N GLU A 114 -18.13 2.94 4.85
CA GLU A 114 -19.18 2.79 3.84
C GLU A 114 -19.03 1.48 3.07
N LYS A 115 -17.80 1.05 2.82
CA LYS A 115 -17.52 -0.22 2.14
C LYS A 115 -17.63 -1.42 3.07
N ASP A 116 -17.92 -1.21 4.35
CA ASP A 116 -18.04 -2.27 5.35
C ASP A 116 -16.78 -3.15 5.42
N ARG A 117 -15.63 -2.51 5.46
CA ARG A 117 -14.33 -3.19 5.53
C ARG A 117 -13.96 -3.43 6.99
N LYS A 118 -14.51 -4.45 7.60
CA LYS A 118 -14.33 -4.72 9.02
C LYS A 118 -12.88 -4.96 9.42
N SER A 119 -12.09 -5.52 8.53
CA SER A 119 -10.69 -5.80 8.80
C SER A 119 -9.75 -4.72 8.33
N THR A 120 -10.27 -3.64 7.75
CA THR A 120 -9.43 -2.53 7.31
C THR A 120 -8.77 -1.87 8.50
N ARG A 121 -7.46 -1.73 8.44
CA ARG A 121 -6.69 -1.09 9.48
C ARG A 121 -5.91 0.06 8.89
N LEU A 122 -6.04 1.21 9.52
CA LEU A 122 -5.35 2.42 9.10
C LEU A 122 -4.30 2.74 10.16
N ASN A 123 -3.05 2.55 9.80
CA ASN A 123 -1.91 2.88 10.67
C ASN A 123 -1.12 4.00 10.05
N SER A 124 -0.79 4.98 10.88
CA SER A 124 0.03 6.11 10.46
C SER A 124 1.29 6.12 11.32
N SER A 125 2.46 6.10 10.68
CA SER A 125 3.70 6.19 11.43
C SER A 125 4.39 7.52 11.12
N HIS A 126 4.96 8.11 12.14
CA HIS A 126 5.59 9.41 12.05
C HIS A 126 7.08 9.29 12.35
#